data_b61ace28822a1db1d32812c63f7103b4
#
_entry.id   b61ace28822a1db1d32812c63f7103b4
#
_cell.length_a   1.000
_cell.length_b   1.000
_cell.length_c   1.000
_cell.angle_alpha   90.00
_cell.angle_beta   90.00
_cell.angle_gamma   90.00
#
_symmetry.space_group_name_H-M   'P 1'
#
loop_
_entity.id
_entity.type
_entity.pdbx_description
1 polymer ?
#
loop_
_entity_poly.entity_id
_entity_poly.type
_entity_poly.pdbx_seq_one_letter_code
_entity_poly.pdbx_strand_id
1 'polypeptide(L)'
;MLKTKVLAADIANLTDARYFAAWGVDYMSFCMGEGSDTYIAPPQVKEIIGWIAGPTPLLQFKSSQQDEAYISWMMESCEVDGILIGGSVDTRMALTSEPILALKEVASDQDMKDLAGIGGIIITNKEVEWEGYAGEVFLDYVLSVDEIKQLLDSDRLPGLVLRGGAEQKVGIKEYDDLDEIIEVLEED
;
A
#
# COMPACT_ATOMS: atom_id res chain seq x y z
N MET A 1 -12.72 -0.41 14.75
CA MET A 1 -12.17 0.32 13.57
C MET A 1 -10.72 0.64 13.89
N LEU A 2 -9.85 0.76 12.90
CA LEU A 2 -8.45 1.10 13.19
C LEU A 2 -8.31 2.61 13.42
N LYS A 3 -7.48 3.02 14.37
CA LYS A 3 -7.20 4.41 14.74
C LYS A 3 -6.54 5.23 13.62
N THR A 4 -5.85 4.54 12.70
CA THR A 4 -5.26 5.16 11.51
C THR A 4 -5.48 4.29 10.28
N LYS A 5 -5.29 4.87 9.10
CA LYS A 5 -5.37 4.13 7.84
C LYS A 5 -4.23 3.13 7.70
N VAL A 6 -4.55 1.97 7.12
CA VAL A 6 -3.59 0.89 6.88
C VAL A 6 -3.62 0.49 5.41
N LEU A 7 -2.43 0.39 4.83
CA LEU A 7 -2.17 -0.25 3.54
C LEU A 7 -1.53 -1.61 3.78
N ALA A 8 -2.23 -2.69 3.45
CA ALA A 8 -1.66 -4.03 3.37
C ALA A 8 -0.91 -4.18 2.04
N ALA A 9 0.43 -4.17 2.09
CA ALA A 9 1.25 -4.17 0.89
C ALA A 9 1.73 -5.57 0.48
N ASP A 10 2.02 -5.71 -0.82
CA ASP A 10 2.64 -6.90 -1.42
C ASP A 10 1.82 -8.19 -1.20
N ILE A 11 0.49 -8.10 -1.28
CA ILE A 11 -0.40 -9.25 -1.12
C ILE A 11 -0.21 -10.22 -2.29
N ALA A 12 0.18 -11.46 -1.97
CA ALA A 12 0.45 -12.51 -2.94
C ALA A 12 -0.45 -13.75 -2.81
N ASN A 13 -1.31 -13.80 -1.81
CA ASN A 13 -2.19 -14.94 -1.56
C ASN A 13 -3.49 -14.56 -0.83
N LEU A 14 -4.48 -15.46 -0.92
CA LEU A 14 -5.80 -15.24 -0.33
C LEU A 14 -5.78 -15.24 1.21
N THR A 15 -4.84 -15.94 1.85
CA THR A 15 -4.74 -15.98 3.32
C THR A 15 -4.41 -14.62 3.88
N ASP A 16 -3.37 -13.95 3.34
CA ASP A 16 -3.02 -12.58 3.72
C ASP A 16 -4.16 -11.60 3.40
N ALA A 17 -4.76 -11.72 2.22
CA ALA A 17 -5.86 -10.85 1.82
C ALA A 17 -7.04 -10.93 2.80
N ARG A 18 -7.42 -12.12 3.21
CA ARG A 18 -8.51 -12.33 4.20
C ARG A 18 -8.14 -11.85 5.59
N TYR A 19 -6.90 -12.07 6.01
CA TYR A 19 -6.42 -11.59 7.29
C TYR A 19 -6.57 -10.07 7.38
N PHE A 20 -5.98 -9.34 6.45
CA PHE A 20 -6.07 -7.87 6.46
C PHE A 20 -7.48 -7.34 6.21
N ALA A 21 -8.28 -7.99 5.36
CA ALA A 21 -9.67 -7.60 5.15
C ALA A 21 -10.52 -7.76 6.42
N ALA A 22 -10.26 -8.81 7.23
CA ALA A 22 -10.96 -9.02 8.50
C ALA A 22 -10.67 -7.90 9.52
N TRP A 23 -9.47 -7.32 9.50
CA TRP A 23 -9.10 -6.17 10.32
C TRP A 23 -9.60 -4.83 9.77
N GLY A 24 -10.17 -4.82 8.58
CA GLY A 24 -10.76 -3.61 7.99
C GLY A 24 -9.74 -2.58 7.55
N VAL A 25 -8.60 -3.02 6.99
CA VAL A 25 -7.59 -2.12 6.39
C VAL A 25 -8.20 -1.32 5.22
N ASP A 26 -7.66 -0.15 4.94
CA ASP A 26 -8.20 0.76 3.91
C ASP A 26 -7.79 0.36 2.50
N TYR A 27 -6.54 -0.05 2.34
CA TYR A 27 -5.95 -0.37 1.05
C TYR A 27 -5.24 -1.72 1.05
N MET A 28 -5.16 -2.33 -0.13
CA MET A 28 -4.46 -3.59 -0.34
C MET A 28 -3.73 -3.57 -1.69
N SER A 29 -2.41 -3.75 -1.71
CA SER A 29 -1.65 -3.69 -2.95
C SER A 29 -1.17 -5.04 -3.44
N PHE A 30 -1.20 -5.20 -4.79
CA PHE A 30 -0.79 -6.38 -5.52
C PHE A 30 0.37 -6.03 -6.46
N CYS A 31 1.51 -6.71 -6.33
CA CYS A 31 2.70 -6.42 -7.14
C CYS A 31 2.55 -6.95 -8.56
N MET A 32 2.61 -6.04 -9.56
CA MET A 32 2.53 -6.35 -10.99
C MET A 32 3.89 -6.49 -11.67
N GLY A 33 4.99 -6.40 -10.90
CA GLY A 33 6.35 -6.52 -11.43
C GLY A 33 6.75 -7.99 -11.61
N GLU A 34 6.81 -8.47 -12.85
CA GLU A 34 7.35 -9.80 -13.15
C GLU A 34 8.80 -9.93 -12.64
N GLY A 35 9.08 -11.02 -11.94
CA GLY A 35 10.37 -11.26 -11.29
C GLY A 35 10.50 -10.75 -9.85
N SER A 36 9.47 -10.13 -9.31
CA SER A 36 9.36 -9.89 -7.86
C SER A 36 8.92 -11.18 -7.15
N ASP A 37 9.44 -11.41 -5.94
CA ASP A 37 9.02 -12.54 -5.09
C ASP A 37 7.54 -12.44 -4.68
N THR A 38 6.97 -11.25 -4.75
CA THR A 38 5.56 -10.96 -4.43
C THR A 38 4.69 -10.75 -5.68
N TYR A 39 5.24 -11.05 -6.88
CA TYR A 39 4.46 -10.96 -8.11
C TYR A 39 3.24 -11.87 -8.08
N ILE A 40 2.12 -11.33 -8.51
CA ILE A 40 0.87 -12.09 -8.66
C ILE A 40 0.25 -11.81 -10.04
N ALA A 41 -0.18 -12.88 -10.71
CA ALA A 41 -0.75 -12.77 -12.04
C ALA A 41 -2.16 -12.13 -12.00
N PRO A 42 -2.55 -11.33 -13.01
CA PRO A 42 -3.84 -10.64 -13.05
C PRO A 42 -5.07 -11.52 -12.77
N PRO A 43 -5.18 -12.74 -13.29
CA PRO A 43 -6.32 -13.62 -12.95
C PRO A 43 -6.41 -13.96 -11.47
N GLN A 44 -5.26 -14.13 -10.79
CA GLN A 44 -5.21 -14.42 -9.36
C GLN A 44 -5.58 -13.18 -8.52
N VAL A 45 -5.15 -11.97 -8.95
CA VAL A 45 -5.60 -10.72 -8.33
C VAL A 45 -7.11 -10.62 -8.35
N LYS A 46 -7.73 -10.82 -9.51
CA LYS A 46 -9.18 -10.78 -9.68
C LYS A 46 -9.89 -11.84 -8.82
N GLU A 47 -9.33 -13.05 -8.73
CA GLU A 47 -9.86 -14.09 -7.86
C GLU A 47 -9.83 -13.68 -6.39
N ILE A 48 -8.69 -13.15 -5.89
CA ILE A 48 -8.54 -12.72 -4.50
C ILE A 48 -9.53 -11.59 -4.19
N ILE A 49 -9.61 -10.57 -5.05
CA ILE A 49 -10.53 -9.44 -4.87
C ILE A 49 -11.99 -9.93 -4.80
N GLY A 50 -12.35 -10.95 -5.58
CA GLY A 50 -13.69 -11.54 -5.53
C GLY A 50 -14.05 -12.23 -4.20
N TRP A 51 -13.05 -12.54 -3.36
CA TRP A 51 -13.25 -13.22 -2.06
C TRP A 51 -13.17 -12.31 -0.84
N ILE A 52 -12.82 -11.04 -1.03
CA ILE A 52 -12.68 -10.05 0.06
C ILE A 52 -13.63 -8.89 -0.15
N ALA A 53 -13.93 -8.18 0.94
CA ALA A 53 -14.69 -6.94 0.90
C ALA A 53 -14.11 -5.95 1.91
N GLY A 54 -14.19 -4.67 1.60
CA GLY A 54 -13.73 -3.58 2.45
C GLY A 54 -12.51 -2.85 1.87
N PRO A 55 -11.32 -3.45 1.83
CA PRO A 55 -10.14 -2.76 1.33
C PRO A 55 -10.24 -2.34 -0.14
N THR A 56 -9.75 -1.14 -0.46
CA THR A 56 -9.60 -0.69 -1.84
C THR A 56 -8.37 -1.36 -2.47
N PRO A 57 -8.53 -2.14 -3.56
CA PRO A 57 -7.40 -2.80 -4.20
C PRO A 57 -6.58 -1.81 -5.03
N LEU A 58 -5.25 -1.99 -5.00
CA LEU A 58 -4.28 -1.19 -5.74
C LEU A 58 -3.36 -2.11 -6.54
N LEU A 59 -3.10 -1.79 -7.81
CA LEU A 59 -2.03 -2.44 -8.57
C LEU A 59 -0.72 -1.68 -8.37
N GLN A 60 0.31 -2.40 -7.90
CA GLN A 60 1.61 -1.81 -7.58
C GLN A 60 2.59 -1.97 -8.74
N PHE A 61 3.13 -0.85 -9.21
CA PHE A 61 4.12 -0.77 -10.28
C PHE A 61 5.41 -0.13 -9.76
N LYS A 62 6.52 -0.87 -9.81
CA LYS A 62 7.84 -0.44 -9.26
C LYS A 62 8.86 -0.05 -10.36
N SER A 63 8.52 -0.13 -11.64
CA SER A 63 9.46 0.09 -12.73
C SER A 63 9.01 1.19 -13.69
N SER A 64 9.97 2.04 -14.11
CA SER A 64 9.81 3.06 -15.14
C SER A 64 9.59 2.51 -16.56
N GLN A 65 9.67 1.21 -16.75
CA GLN A 65 9.53 0.57 -18.07
C GLN A 65 8.07 0.25 -18.45
N GLN A 66 7.13 0.53 -17.56
CA GLN A 66 5.72 0.26 -17.82
C GLN A 66 5.09 1.52 -18.39
N ASP A 67 4.68 1.47 -19.65
CA ASP A 67 3.95 2.56 -20.29
C ASP A 67 2.49 2.65 -19.81
N GLU A 68 1.86 3.78 -20.10
CA GLU A 68 0.48 4.05 -19.71
C GLU A 68 -0.51 3.00 -20.27
N ALA A 69 -0.26 2.51 -21.49
CA ALA A 69 -1.11 1.51 -22.11
C ALA A 69 -1.06 0.18 -21.37
N TYR A 70 0.13 -0.22 -20.89
CA TYR A 70 0.30 -1.42 -20.08
C TYR A 70 -0.42 -1.29 -18.73
N ILE A 71 -0.24 -0.15 -18.04
CA ILE A 71 -0.91 0.10 -16.75
C ILE A 71 -2.43 0.06 -16.93
N SER A 72 -2.96 0.76 -17.94
CA SER A 72 -4.39 0.79 -18.23
C SER A 72 -4.94 -0.61 -18.55
N TRP A 73 -4.22 -1.38 -19.34
CA TRP A 73 -4.60 -2.75 -19.66
C TRP A 73 -4.63 -3.66 -18.42
N MET A 74 -3.65 -3.50 -17.50
CA MET A 74 -3.60 -4.27 -16.26
C MET A 74 -4.76 -3.92 -15.34
N MET A 75 -5.08 -2.61 -15.21
CA MET A 75 -6.21 -2.14 -14.41
C MET A 75 -7.53 -2.70 -14.93
N GLU A 76 -7.75 -2.65 -16.24
CA GLU A 76 -8.94 -3.22 -16.88
C GLU A 76 -9.00 -4.73 -16.67
N SER A 77 -7.88 -5.45 -16.85
CA SER A 77 -7.80 -6.90 -16.70
C SER A 77 -8.10 -7.37 -15.28
N CYS A 78 -7.68 -6.60 -14.27
CA CYS A 78 -7.91 -6.91 -12.86
C CYS A 78 -9.23 -6.32 -12.33
N GLU A 79 -9.90 -5.42 -13.07
CA GLU A 79 -11.06 -4.65 -12.61
C GLU A 79 -10.72 -3.81 -11.35
N VAL A 80 -9.57 -3.10 -11.39
CA VAL A 80 -9.05 -2.28 -10.29
C VAL A 80 -8.87 -0.84 -10.74
N ASP A 81 -9.38 0.11 -9.95
CA ASP A 81 -9.33 1.55 -10.24
C ASP A 81 -8.21 2.28 -9.47
N GLY A 82 -7.46 1.57 -8.65
CA GLY A 82 -6.38 2.14 -7.83
C GLY A 82 -5.01 1.66 -8.26
N ILE A 83 -4.01 2.54 -8.18
CA ILE A 83 -2.62 2.22 -8.45
C ILE A 83 -1.70 2.70 -7.32
N LEU A 84 -0.60 1.98 -7.14
CA LEU A 84 0.54 2.39 -6.34
C LEU A 84 1.75 2.44 -7.26
N ILE A 85 2.37 3.62 -7.34
CA ILE A 85 3.49 3.88 -8.24
C ILE A 85 4.75 4.08 -7.43
N GLY A 86 5.76 3.26 -7.67
CA GLY A 86 7.07 3.35 -7.03
C GLY A 86 8.20 3.71 -7.98
N GLY A 87 9.29 4.24 -7.43
CA GLY A 87 10.51 4.55 -8.16
C GLY A 87 10.36 5.68 -9.17
N SER A 88 11.00 5.52 -10.33
CA SER A 88 11.11 6.55 -11.38
C SER A 88 9.93 6.59 -12.36
N VAL A 89 8.78 6.00 -12.02
CA VAL A 89 7.58 6.14 -12.88
C VAL A 89 7.19 7.61 -12.92
N ASP A 90 7.16 8.19 -14.12
CA ASP A 90 6.79 9.61 -14.29
C ASP A 90 5.32 9.79 -13.85
N THR A 91 5.14 10.42 -12.69
CA THR A 91 3.80 10.72 -12.14
C THR A 91 3.03 11.76 -12.92
N ARG A 92 3.66 12.38 -13.93
CA ARG A 92 2.96 13.22 -14.91
C ARG A 92 2.24 12.40 -15.98
N MET A 93 2.40 11.09 -15.97
CA MET A 93 1.50 10.23 -16.73
C MET A 93 0.10 10.53 -16.21
N ALA A 94 -0.55 11.45 -16.88
CA ALA A 94 -1.94 11.76 -16.68
C ALA A 94 -2.69 10.50 -17.09
N LEU A 95 -3.01 9.69 -16.07
CA LEU A 95 -3.93 8.58 -16.28
C LEU A 95 -5.23 9.20 -16.82
N THR A 96 -5.48 8.97 -18.07
CA THR A 96 -6.48 9.69 -18.87
C THR A 96 -7.92 9.36 -18.47
N SER A 97 -8.11 8.44 -17.52
CA SER A 97 -9.42 8.03 -17.01
C SER A 97 -9.56 8.36 -15.54
N GLU A 98 -10.38 9.35 -15.20
CA GLU A 98 -10.78 9.64 -13.82
C GLU A 98 -12.00 8.79 -13.39
N PRO A 99 -12.12 8.46 -12.09
CA PRO A 99 -11.24 8.79 -10.97
C PRO A 99 -10.31 7.62 -10.61
N ILE A 100 -9.02 7.76 -10.83
CA ILE A 100 -8.03 6.78 -10.40
C ILE A 100 -7.44 7.21 -9.08
N LEU A 101 -7.51 6.32 -8.08
CA LEU A 101 -6.78 6.48 -6.84
C LEU A 101 -5.30 6.14 -7.09
N ALA A 102 -4.42 7.12 -6.96
CA ALA A 102 -2.99 6.95 -7.15
C ALA A 102 -2.23 7.23 -5.84
N LEU A 103 -1.43 6.24 -5.40
CA LEU A 103 -0.48 6.38 -4.32
C LEU A 103 0.94 6.42 -4.91
N LYS A 104 1.81 7.27 -4.37
CA LYS A 104 3.19 7.41 -4.82
C LYS A 104 4.19 7.07 -3.73
N GLU A 105 5.13 6.17 -4.03
CA GLU A 105 6.32 5.96 -3.19
C GLU A 105 7.28 7.15 -3.32
N VAL A 106 7.75 7.67 -2.18
CA VAL A 106 8.69 8.77 -2.06
C VAL A 106 9.92 8.27 -1.32
N ALA A 107 11.06 8.33 -1.98
CA ALA A 107 12.31 7.79 -1.46
C ALA A 107 13.31 8.89 -1.03
N SER A 108 13.05 10.16 -1.37
CA SER A 108 13.95 11.27 -1.08
C SER A 108 13.22 12.59 -0.87
N ASP A 109 13.89 13.55 -0.21
CA ASP A 109 13.39 14.93 -0.06
C ASP A 109 13.22 15.65 -1.40
N GLN A 110 13.92 15.22 -2.45
CA GLN A 110 13.73 15.79 -3.79
C GLN A 110 12.39 15.34 -4.37
N ASP A 111 12.01 14.07 -4.20
CA ASP A 111 10.68 13.58 -4.62
C ASP A 111 9.57 14.34 -3.89
N MET A 112 9.76 14.63 -2.59
CA MET A 112 8.83 15.45 -1.81
C MET A 112 8.66 16.85 -2.38
N LYS A 113 9.76 17.51 -2.78
CA LYS A 113 9.72 18.83 -3.41
C LYS A 113 9.02 18.83 -4.75
N ASP A 114 9.23 17.79 -5.55
CA ASP A 114 8.60 17.63 -6.86
C ASP A 114 7.09 17.40 -6.76
N LEU A 115 6.63 16.87 -5.62
CA LEU A 115 5.21 16.68 -5.30
C LEU A 115 4.57 17.86 -4.55
N ALA A 116 5.38 18.83 -4.12
CA ALA A 116 4.88 20.00 -3.41
C ALA A 116 3.84 20.74 -4.29
N GLY A 117 2.61 20.84 -3.79
CA GLY A 117 1.51 21.49 -4.48
C GLY A 117 0.64 20.59 -5.38
N ILE A 118 1.02 19.33 -5.61
CA ILE A 118 0.18 18.38 -6.36
C ILE A 118 -0.89 17.77 -5.44
N GLY A 119 -0.54 17.56 -4.17
CA GLY A 119 -1.41 16.87 -3.21
C GLY A 119 -1.45 15.35 -3.51
N GLY A 120 -2.31 14.63 -2.78
CA GLY A 120 -2.53 13.20 -2.96
C GLY A 120 -1.99 12.36 -1.82
N ILE A 121 -1.85 11.07 -2.06
CA ILE A 121 -1.41 10.09 -1.07
C ILE A 121 0.02 9.67 -1.40
N ILE A 122 0.91 9.77 -0.42
CA ILE A 122 2.30 9.33 -0.56
C ILE A 122 2.63 8.19 0.42
N ILE A 123 3.60 7.38 0.01
CA ILE A 123 4.21 6.37 0.86
C ILE A 123 5.69 6.73 1.00
N THR A 124 6.16 6.85 2.22
CA THR A 124 7.53 7.30 2.48
C THR A 124 8.26 6.37 3.45
N ASN A 125 9.59 6.33 3.33
CA ASN A 125 10.47 5.63 4.25
C ASN A 125 10.92 6.52 5.42
N LYS A 126 11.73 5.96 6.31
CA LYS A 126 12.21 6.64 7.54
C LYS A 126 13.14 7.84 7.28
N GLU A 127 13.70 7.96 6.07
CA GLU A 127 14.72 8.97 5.75
C GLU A 127 14.14 10.28 5.21
N VAL A 128 12.84 10.30 4.93
CA VAL A 128 12.15 11.45 4.32
C VAL A 128 11.37 12.23 5.37
N GLU A 129 11.60 13.54 5.44
CA GLU A 129 10.80 14.46 6.27
C GLU A 129 9.43 14.69 5.61
N TRP A 130 8.37 14.20 6.22
CA TRP A 130 7.00 14.22 5.66
C TRP A 130 6.04 15.15 6.38
N GLU A 131 6.38 15.62 7.57
CA GLU A 131 5.48 16.41 8.45
C GLU A 131 4.95 17.68 7.78
N GLY A 132 5.72 18.25 6.86
CA GLY A 132 5.34 19.43 6.08
C GLY A 132 4.47 19.13 4.85
N TYR A 133 4.23 17.86 4.50
CA TYR A 133 3.43 17.52 3.33
C TYR A 133 1.93 17.73 3.61
N ALA A 134 1.22 18.40 2.70
CA ALA A 134 -0.20 18.76 2.92
C ALA A 134 -1.18 17.60 2.63
N GLY A 135 -0.75 16.56 1.91
CA GLY A 135 -1.56 15.40 1.57
C GLY A 135 -1.54 14.30 2.63
N GLU A 136 -2.07 13.15 2.29
CA GLU A 136 -2.06 11.96 3.13
C GLU A 136 -0.72 11.23 3.02
N VAL A 137 -0.22 10.71 4.15
CA VAL A 137 1.10 10.04 4.22
C VAL A 137 0.95 8.67 4.84
N PHE A 138 1.57 7.66 4.20
CA PHE A 138 1.77 6.33 4.77
C PHE A 138 3.24 6.10 5.05
N LEU A 139 3.55 5.51 6.20
CA LEU A 139 4.92 5.16 6.60
C LEU A 139 5.21 3.71 6.22
N ASP A 140 6.23 3.52 5.37
CA ASP A 140 6.70 2.21 4.91
C ASP A 140 8.06 1.88 5.51
N TYR A 141 8.08 1.59 6.81
CA TYR A 141 9.23 1.03 7.53
C TYR A 141 8.77 0.29 8.80
N VAL A 142 9.65 -0.56 9.30
CA VAL A 142 9.35 -1.33 10.51
C VAL A 142 9.27 -0.38 11.71
N LEU A 143 8.10 -0.35 12.34
CA LEU A 143 7.83 0.37 13.57
C LEU A 143 7.66 -0.63 14.72
N SER A 144 8.28 -0.35 15.85
CA SER A 144 7.97 -1.05 17.09
C SER A 144 6.59 -0.60 17.60
N VAL A 145 5.99 -1.44 18.43
CA VAL A 145 4.72 -1.11 19.12
C VAL A 145 4.81 0.21 19.89
N ASP A 146 5.96 0.51 20.52
CA ASP A 146 6.14 1.76 21.25
C ASP A 146 6.22 2.98 20.32
N GLU A 147 6.86 2.85 19.15
CA GLU A 147 6.88 3.92 18.14
C GLU A 147 5.48 4.17 17.58
N ILE A 148 4.69 3.11 17.35
CA ILE A 148 3.29 3.24 16.91
C ILE A 148 2.46 3.97 17.97
N LYS A 149 2.58 3.62 19.26
CA LYS A 149 1.90 4.34 20.33
C LYS A 149 2.26 5.82 20.38
N GLN A 150 3.53 6.18 20.17
CA GLN A 150 3.97 7.58 20.10
C GLN A 150 3.37 8.30 18.89
N LEU A 151 3.27 7.63 17.74
CA LEU A 151 2.60 8.19 16.56
C LEU A 151 1.10 8.43 16.80
N LEU A 152 0.43 7.51 17.50
CA LEU A 152 -1.00 7.67 17.83
C LEU A 152 -1.28 8.88 18.74
N ASP A 153 -0.30 9.32 19.52
CA ASP A 153 -0.38 10.51 20.38
C ASP A 153 -0.01 11.80 19.63
N SER A 154 0.37 11.72 18.35
CA SER A 154 0.78 12.91 17.58
C SER A 154 -0.42 13.68 17.03
N ASP A 155 -0.25 15.01 16.83
CA ASP A 155 -1.27 15.88 16.25
C ASP A 155 -1.63 15.52 14.81
N ARG A 156 -0.74 14.82 14.11
CA ARG A 156 -0.91 14.37 12.75
C ARG A 156 -0.60 12.88 12.65
N LEU A 157 -1.65 12.10 12.43
CA LEU A 157 -1.58 10.66 12.37
C LEU A 157 -1.33 10.17 10.94
N PRO A 158 -0.14 9.61 10.63
CA PRO A 158 0.11 9.00 9.33
C PRO A 158 -0.56 7.63 9.24
N GLY A 159 -0.85 7.19 8.02
CA GLY A 159 -1.17 5.80 7.75
C GLY A 159 0.06 4.89 7.88
N LEU A 160 -0.17 3.59 8.01
CA LEU A 160 0.89 2.59 8.12
C LEU A 160 0.84 1.62 6.94
N VAL A 161 2.03 1.21 6.46
CA VAL A 161 2.17 0.12 5.51
C VAL A 161 2.53 -1.14 6.28
N LEU A 162 1.68 -2.16 6.18
CA LEU A 162 1.90 -3.46 6.80
C LEU A 162 2.04 -4.54 5.73
N ARG A 163 2.80 -5.58 6.01
CA ARG A 163 3.00 -6.74 5.12
C ARG A 163 2.72 -8.03 5.86
N GLY A 164 2.18 -9.01 5.15
CA GLY A 164 2.04 -10.37 5.67
C GLY A 164 3.38 -10.96 6.09
N GLY A 165 3.38 -11.78 7.14
CA GLY A 165 4.56 -12.48 7.62
C GLY A 165 5.12 -13.45 6.59
N ALA A 166 6.40 -13.84 6.75
CA ALA A 166 7.02 -14.89 5.97
C ALA A 166 6.34 -16.25 6.26
N GLU A 167 6.21 -17.08 5.24
CA GLU A 167 5.71 -18.44 5.40
C GLU A 167 6.77 -19.29 6.12
N GLN A 168 6.49 -19.77 7.33
CA GLN A 168 7.43 -20.61 8.09
C GLN A 168 7.44 -22.07 7.60
N LYS A 169 6.30 -22.55 7.14
CA LYS A 169 6.11 -23.85 6.48
C LYS A 169 5.02 -23.69 5.44
N VAL A 170 5.05 -24.55 4.42
CA VAL A 170 4.02 -24.54 3.37
C VAL A 170 2.61 -24.51 3.98
N GLY A 171 1.89 -23.41 3.76
CA GLY A 171 0.54 -23.19 4.25
C GLY A 171 0.40 -22.74 5.71
N ILE A 172 1.51 -22.50 6.44
CA ILE A 172 1.48 -21.98 7.82
C ILE A 172 2.20 -20.65 7.88
N LYS A 173 1.43 -19.59 8.14
CA LYS A 173 1.92 -18.25 8.43
C LYS A 173 1.64 -17.90 9.90
N GLU A 174 2.56 -17.22 10.53
CA GLU A 174 2.38 -16.62 11.84
C GLU A 174 2.16 -15.12 11.67
N TYR A 175 1.17 -14.60 12.38
CA TYR A 175 0.82 -13.17 12.36
C TYR A 175 1.02 -12.52 13.73
N ASP A 176 1.66 -13.21 14.69
CA ASP A 176 1.79 -12.76 16.07
C ASP A 176 2.32 -11.32 16.18
N ASP A 177 3.38 -10.98 15.41
CA ASP A 177 3.93 -9.62 15.38
C ASP A 177 2.94 -8.60 14.80
N LEU A 178 2.13 -9.02 13.82
CA LEU A 178 1.09 -8.18 13.22
C LEU A 178 -0.10 -8.03 14.13
N ASP A 179 -0.48 -9.08 14.84
CA ASP A 179 -1.57 -9.05 15.79
C ASP A 179 -1.28 -8.04 16.90
N GLU A 180 -0.04 -8.01 17.46
CA GLU A 180 0.37 -7.00 18.44
C GLU A 180 0.26 -5.57 17.91
N ILE A 181 0.64 -5.33 16.65
CA ILE A 181 0.53 -4.03 16.00
C ILE A 181 -0.94 -3.64 15.83
N ILE A 182 -1.75 -4.56 15.31
CA ILE A 182 -3.16 -4.29 15.00
C ILE A 182 -3.97 -4.09 16.28
N GLU A 183 -3.71 -4.85 17.35
CA GLU A 183 -4.34 -4.63 18.67
C GLU A 183 -4.11 -3.20 19.20
N VAL A 184 -2.93 -2.63 18.99
CA VAL A 184 -2.64 -1.25 19.38
C VAL A 184 -3.39 -0.23 18.51
N LEU A 185 -3.64 -0.59 17.25
CA LEU A 185 -4.37 0.23 16.30
C LEU A 185 -5.89 0.15 16.43
N GLU A 186 -6.45 -0.86 17.13
CA GLU A 186 -7.90 -0.96 17.35
C GLU A 186 -8.42 0.19 18.23
N GLU A 187 -9.57 0.74 17.84
CA GLU A 187 -10.34 1.62 18.70
C GLU A 187 -11.04 0.79 19.79
N ASP A 188 -11.03 1.28 21.03
CA ASP A 188 -11.74 0.71 22.17
C ASP A 188 -13.28 0.76 22.00
#